data_b887c0b6653b08f0a83c92790a0a9215
#
_entry.id   b887c0b6653b08f0a83c92790a0a9215
#
_cell.length_a   1.000
_cell.length_b   1.000
_cell.length_c   1.000
_cell.angle_alpha   90.00
_cell.angle_beta   90.00
_cell.angle_gamma   90.00
#
_symmetry.space_group_name_H-M   'P 1'
#
loop_
_entity.id
_entity.type
_entity.pdbx_description
1 polymer ?
#
loop_
_entity_poly.entity_id
_entity_poly.type
_entity_poly.pdbx_seq_one_letter_code
_entity_poly.pdbx_strand_id
1 'polypeptide(L)'
;MVYTVTFNPSLDYIVSVNDFQMGMTNRTCAEQMLPGGKGINVSTVLYNLGIETKALGFSAGFTGKEIERRMAEIGFTHDFISLPEGCSRINIKLKDFDGTEI
;
A
#
# COMPACT_ATOMS: atom_id res chain seq x y z
N MET A 1 -8.07 3.29 22.03
CA MET A 1 -8.01 3.78 20.62
C MET A 1 -6.62 4.35 20.35
N VAL A 2 -5.98 3.86 19.30
CA VAL A 2 -4.69 4.37 18.85
C VAL A 2 -4.90 5.05 17.49
N TYR A 3 -4.40 6.27 17.35
CA TYR A 3 -4.44 7.02 16.10
C TYR A 3 -3.08 6.93 15.44
N THR A 4 -3.06 6.63 14.15
CA THR A 4 -1.86 6.70 13.33
C THR A 4 -2.02 7.80 12.30
N VAL A 5 -0.92 8.43 11.90
CA VAL A 5 -0.95 9.51 10.91
C VAL A 5 0.03 9.18 9.78
N THR A 6 -0.47 9.19 8.57
CA THR A 6 0.34 8.97 7.36
C THR A 6 0.12 10.13 6.41
N PHE A 7 1.08 11.06 6.32
CA PHE A 7 0.94 12.21 5.44
C PHE A 7 1.08 11.83 3.96
N ASN A 8 1.88 10.84 3.65
CA ASN A 8 2.15 10.44 2.27
C ASN A 8 1.99 8.92 2.11
N PRO A 9 0.76 8.42 2.11
CA PRO A 9 0.52 6.99 1.91
C PRO A 9 0.89 6.57 0.50
N SER A 10 1.05 5.26 0.31
CA SER A 10 1.36 4.67 -0.98
C SER A 10 0.47 3.50 -1.29
N LEU A 11 0.30 3.24 -2.59
CA LEU A 11 -0.17 1.96 -3.08
C LEU A 11 1.08 1.14 -3.41
N ASP A 12 1.34 0.10 -2.62
CA ASP A 12 2.51 -0.74 -2.79
C ASP A 12 2.16 -1.87 -3.76
N TYR A 13 2.80 -1.84 -4.93
CA TYR A 13 2.59 -2.83 -5.98
C TYR A 13 3.80 -3.77 -5.97
N ILE A 14 3.58 -4.98 -5.49
CA ILE A 14 4.63 -5.99 -5.38
C ILE A 14 4.44 -6.96 -6.53
N VAL A 15 5.43 -7.04 -7.42
CA VAL A 15 5.37 -7.91 -8.59
C VAL A 15 6.52 -8.90 -8.54
N SER A 16 6.23 -10.13 -8.97
CA SER A 16 7.23 -11.17 -9.09
C SER A 16 7.35 -11.59 -10.56
N VAL A 17 8.58 -11.78 -11.00
CA VAL A 17 8.87 -12.25 -12.36
C VAL A 17 9.76 -13.48 -12.28
N ASN A 18 9.63 -14.36 -13.28
CA ASN A 18 10.54 -15.48 -13.45
C ASN A 18 11.67 -15.06 -14.37
N ASP A 19 12.92 -15.25 -13.93
CA ASP A 19 14.11 -15.02 -14.77
C ASP A 19 14.12 -13.60 -15.35
N PHE A 20 14.21 -12.60 -14.48
CA PHE A 20 14.24 -11.19 -14.88
C PHE A 20 15.37 -10.91 -15.85
N GLN A 21 15.06 -10.28 -16.99
CA GLN A 21 15.99 -9.97 -18.06
C GLN A 21 16.02 -8.47 -18.31
N MET A 22 17.18 -7.85 -18.16
CA MET A 22 17.37 -6.42 -18.47
C MET A 22 17.14 -6.16 -19.96
N GLY A 23 16.52 -5.01 -20.26
CA GLY A 23 16.27 -4.60 -21.63
C GLY A 23 15.18 -5.36 -22.35
N MET A 24 14.47 -6.24 -21.66
CA MET A 24 13.42 -7.08 -22.23
C MET A 24 12.10 -6.78 -21.55
N THR A 25 10.99 -7.11 -22.21
CA THR A 25 9.68 -7.12 -21.57
C THR A 25 9.58 -8.34 -20.67
N ASN A 26 9.33 -8.11 -19.40
CA ASN A 26 9.18 -9.18 -18.41
C ASN A 26 7.72 -9.25 -17.99
N ARG A 27 7.14 -10.44 -18.04
CA ARG A 27 5.76 -10.65 -17.58
C ARG A 27 5.76 -11.07 -16.13
N THR A 28 4.83 -10.51 -15.36
CA THR A 28 4.69 -10.86 -13.95
C THR A 28 4.06 -12.24 -13.81
N CYS A 29 4.56 -13.04 -12.88
CA CYS A 29 3.96 -14.34 -12.53
C CYS A 29 3.10 -14.25 -11.27
N ALA A 30 3.28 -13.21 -10.45
CA ALA A 30 2.47 -12.96 -9.29
C ALA A 30 2.44 -11.46 -8.99
N GLU A 31 1.32 -10.99 -8.48
CA GLU A 31 1.10 -9.58 -8.16
C GLU A 31 0.36 -9.44 -6.84
N GLN A 32 0.72 -8.41 -6.08
CA GLN A 32 0.05 -8.09 -4.83
C GLN A 32 0.03 -6.58 -4.68
N MET A 33 -1.10 -6.03 -4.28
CA MET A 33 -1.25 -4.61 -3.97
C MET A 33 -1.62 -4.43 -2.50
N LEU A 34 -0.91 -3.55 -1.82
CA LEU A 34 -1.13 -3.27 -0.41
C LEU A 34 -1.15 -1.77 -0.16
N PRO A 35 -2.00 -1.28 0.76
CA PRO A 35 -1.88 0.10 1.21
C PRO A 35 -0.62 0.21 2.06
N GLY A 36 0.17 1.25 1.84
CA GLY A 36 1.46 1.43 2.50
C GLY A 36 1.63 2.79 3.11
N GLY A 37 2.70 2.90 3.88
CA GLY A 37 3.05 4.04 4.70
C GLY A 37 3.21 3.60 6.15
N LYS A 38 4.10 4.26 6.88
CA LYS A 38 4.44 3.81 8.24
C LYS A 38 3.23 3.75 9.16
N GLY A 39 2.39 4.80 9.16
CA GLY A 39 1.21 4.83 10.01
C GLY A 39 0.19 3.76 9.63
N ILE A 40 -0.04 3.55 8.34
CA ILE A 40 -0.96 2.51 7.85
C ILE A 40 -0.44 1.13 8.24
N ASN A 41 0.87 0.90 8.14
CA ASN A 41 1.47 -0.37 8.53
C ASN A 41 1.30 -0.63 10.02
N VAL A 42 1.46 0.41 10.85
CA VAL A 42 1.23 0.30 12.30
C VAL A 42 -0.24 -0.02 12.59
N SER A 43 -1.19 0.66 11.95
CA SER A 43 -2.61 0.37 12.13
C SER A 43 -2.95 -1.06 11.71
N THR A 44 -2.36 -1.55 10.64
CA THR A 44 -2.57 -2.93 10.20
C THR A 44 -2.12 -3.94 11.26
N VAL A 45 -0.93 -3.72 11.83
CA VAL A 45 -0.40 -4.59 12.90
C VAL A 45 -1.29 -4.52 14.14
N LEU A 46 -1.67 -3.32 14.56
CA LEU A 46 -2.53 -3.13 15.73
C LEU A 46 -3.88 -3.82 15.54
N TYR A 47 -4.47 -3.66 14.37
CA TYR A 47 -5.74 -4.30 14.05
C TYR A 47 -5.63 -5.84 14.15
N ASN A 48 -4.56 -6.39 13.59
CA ASN A 48 -4.33 -7.84 13.64
C ASN A 48 -4.10 -8.35 15.06
N LEU A 49 -3.65 -7.48 15.97
CA LEU A 49 -3.49 -7.79 17.39
C LEU A 49 -4.77 -7.56 18.21
N GLY A 50 -5.85 -7.15 17.56
CA GLY A 50 -7.11 -6.87 18.23
C GLY A 50 -7.16 -5.53 18.94
N ILE A 51 -6.25 -4.62 18.62
CA ILE A 51 -6.20 -3.28 19.21
C ILE A 51 -6.97 -2.30 18.32
N GLU A 52 -7.88 -1.54 18.92
CA GLU A 52 -8.66 -0.55 18.19
C GLU A 52 -7.76 0.59 17.69
N THR A 53 -7.80 0.84 16.39
CA THR A 53 -6.96 1.83 15.75
C THR A 53 -7.75 2.62 14.70
N LYS A 54 -7.33 3.88 14.49
CA LYS A 54 -7.87 4.71 13.41
C LYS A 54 -6.71 5.36 12.66
N ALA A 55 -6.66 5.14 11.37
CA ALA A 55 -5.63 5.72 10.52
C ALA A 55 -6.11 7.06 9.94
N LEU A 56 -5.28 8.07 10.08
CA LEU A 56 -5.52 9.42 9.54
C LEU A 56 -4.45 9.75 8.53
N GLY A 57 -4.76 10.59 7.56
CA GLY A 57 -3.78 11.01 6.56
C GLY A 57 -4.41 11.77 5.41
N PHE A 58 -3.65 11.91 4.34
CA PHE A 58 -4.09 12.54 3.11
C PHE A 58 -4.08 11.54 1.97
N SER A 59 -5.06 11.64 1.07
CA SER A 59 -5.11 10.82 -0.12
C SER A 59 -5.42 11.68 -1.33
N ALA A 60 -4.99 11.26 -2.51
CA ALA A 60 -5.20 12.01 -3.73
C ALA A 60 -5.40 11.08 -4.94
N GLY A 61 -6.28 11.48 -5.84
CA GLY A 61 -6.50 10.81 -7.11
C GLY A 61 -7.01 9.38 -7.00
N PHE A 62 -6.90 8.64 -8.10
CA PHE A 62 -7.38 7.27 -8.15
C PHE A 62 -6.56 6.33 -7.27
N THR A 63 -5.26 6.60 -7.12
CA THR A 63 -4.41 5.81 -6.23
C THR A 63 -4.81 6.00 -4.78
N GLY A 64 -5.15 7.23 -4.38
CA GLY A 64 -5.64 7.51 -3.04
C GLY A 64 -6.93 6.75 -2.72
N LYS A 65 -7.86 6.72 -3.66
CA LYS A 65 -9.11 5.97 -3.51
C LYS A 65 -8.86 4.48 -3.37
N GLU A 66 -7.93 3.94 -4.14
CA GLU A 66 -7.58 2.53 -4.06
C GLU A 66 -6.92 2.18 -2.72
N ILE A 67 -6.06 3.06 -2.21
CA ILE A 67 -5.45 2.90 -0.88
C ILE A 67 -6.55 2.83 0.18
N GLU A 68 -7.51 3.74 0.16
CA GLU A 68 -8.62 3.76 1.11
C GLU A 68 -9.49 2.51 0.99
N ARG A 69 -9.77 2.06 -0.23
CA ARG A 69 -10.55 0.83 -0.46
C ARG A 69 -9.85 -0.38 0.14
N ARG A 70 -8.53 -0.47 0.00
CA ARG A 70 -7.77 -1.59 0.55
C ARG A 70 -7.66 -1.54 2.06
N MET A 71 -7.57 -0.34 2.66
CA MET A 71 -7.68 -0.20 4.11
C MET A 71 -9.02 -0.69 4.63
N ALA A 72 -10.10 -0.35 3.92
CA ALA A 72 -11.44 -0.82 4.27
C ALA A 72 -11.56 -2.35 4.20
N GLU A 73 -10.91 -2.98 3.23
CA GLU A 73 -10.88 -4.44 3.13
C GLU A 73 -10.14 -5.10 4.28
N ILE A 74 -9.05 -4.48 4.75
CA ILE A 74 -8.33 -4.97 5.94
C ILE A 74 -9.25 -4.90 7.15
N GLY A 75 -10.00 -3.81 7.30
CA GLY A 75 -11.08 -3.73 8.29
C GLY A 75 -10.93 -2.67 9.36
N PHE A 76 -9.76 -2.03 9.51
CA PHE A 76 -9.62 -1.00 10.53
C PHE A 76 -10.23 0.33 10.09
N THR A 77 -10.57 1.18 11.06
CA THR A 77 -11.18 2.48 10.80
C THR A 77 -10.15 3.44 10.23
N HIS A 78 -10.53 4.21 9.23
CA HIS A 78 -9.69 5.25 8.67
C HIS A 78 -10.51 6.49 8.32
N ASP A 79 -9.84 7.64 8.29
CA ASP A 79 -10.46 8.91 7.95
C ASP A 79 -9.39 9.78 7.28
N PHE A 80 -9.35 9.74 5.95
CA PHE A 80 -8.35 10.43 5.15
C PHE A 80 -8.96 11.68 4.51
N ILE A 81 -8.18 12.76 4.48
CA ILE A 81 -8.56 13.99 3.80
C ILE A 81 -8.19 13.84 2.33
N SER A 82 -9.19 13.97 1.46
CA SER A 82 -8.97 13.95 0.01
C SER A 82 -8.41 15.27 -0.45
N LEU A 83 -7.27 15.23 -1.13
CA LEU A 83 -6.66 16.40 -1.72
C LEU A 83 -7.24 16.63 -3.12
N PRO A 84 -7.43 17.90 -3.55
CA PRO A 84 -8.07 18.19 -4.83
C PRO A 84 -7.18 17.94 -6.05
N GLU A 85 -5.88 17.83 -5.87
CA GLU A 85 -4.91 17.68 -6.96
C GLU A 85 -3.91 16.57 -6.68
N GLY A 86 -3.36 16.03 -7.76
CA GLY A 86 -2.33 15.02 -7.71
C GLY A 86 -2.85 13.61 -7.53
N CYS A 87 -1.94 12.71 -7.24
CA CYS A 87 -2.21 11.31 -6.94
C CYS A 87 -1.31 10.85 -5.80
N SER A 88 -1.84 10.02 -4.93
CA SER A 88 -1.00 9.32 -3.95
C SER A 88 0.02 8.45 -4.67
N ARG A 89 1.18 8.28 -4.06
CA ARG A 89 2.31 7.61 -4.72
C ARG A 89 2.09 6.11 -4.87
N ILE A 90 2.76 5.56 -5.86
CA ILE A 90 2.83 4.11 -6.09
C ILE A 90 4.27 3.69 -5.85
N ASN A 91 4.47 2.68 -5.00
CA ASN A 91 5.76 2.02 -4.84
C ASN A 91 5.71 0.70 -5.58
N ILE A 92 6.69 0.47 -6.43
CA ILE A 92 6.82 -0.79 -7.14
C ILE A 92 7.97 -1.56 -6.52
N LYS A 93 7.69 -2.77 -6.06
CA LYS A 93 8.72 -3.70 -5.56
C LYS A 93 8.79 -4.87 -6.53
N LEU A 94 9.95 -5.02 -7.15
CA LEU A 94 10.19 -6.07 -8.14
C LEU A 94 10.98 -7.19 -7.47
N LYS A 95 10.45 -8.41 -7.54
CA LYS A 95 11.08 -9.59 -6.95
C LYS A 95 11.27 -10.68 -7.99
N ASP A 96 12.34 -11.45 -7.84
CA ASP A 96 12.51 -12.68 -8.59
C ASP A 96 11.60 -13.76 -7.99
N PHE A 97 11.41 -14.87 -8.71
CA PHE A 97 10.47 -15.91 -8.29
C PHE A 97 10.80 -16.52 -6.93
N ASP A 98 12.07 -16.46 -6.51
CA ASP A 98 12.51 -16.95 -5.19
C ASP A 98 12.28 -15.93 -4.06
N GLY A 99 11.68 -14.77 -4.36
CA GLY A 99 11.44 -13.72 -3.41
C GLY A 99 12.59 -12.72 -3.26
N THR A 100 13.67 -12.89 -4.00
CA THR A 100 14.79 -11.94 -3.99
C THR A 100 14.38 -10.63 -4.65
N GLU A 101 14.56 -9.51 -3.95
CA GLU A 101 14.27 -8.19 -4.47
C GLU A 101 15.31 -7.78 -5.51
N ILE A 102 14.84 -7.29 -6.63
CA ILE A 102 15.70 -6.89 -7.76
C ILE A 102 16.10 -5.42 -7.64
#